data_0fb17c452bbf48ac2fe9977dfa2a97ff
#
_entry.id   0fb17c452bbf48ac2fe9977dfa2a97ff
#
_cell.length_a   1.000
_cell.length_b   1.000
_cell.length_c   1.000
_cell.angle_alpha   90.00
_cell.angle_beta   90.00
_cell.angle_gamma   90.00
#
_symmetry.space_group_name_H-M   'P 1'
#
loop_
_entity.id
_entity.type
_entity.pdbx_description
1 polymer ?
#
loop_
_entity_poly.entity_id
_entity_poly.type
_entity_poly.pdbx_seq_one_letter_code
_entity_poly.pdbx_strand_id
1 'polypeptide(L)'
;MTFVVRAALDEAAAALDRLRADDATLAHIAQAGELLAAAFAAGGRAFSCGNGGSMCDAMHFAEELSGRYRDDRPGYAAVAVSDPGHLSCVGNDYGFEQVFARYLRAHGRAGDVLLAISTSGASRNVIAAAQAANELQMRVVALTGRGGTPLADLADIAIVTPGGRYADRVQELHIKVIHILIELVERRLAPGNYA
;
A
#
# COMPACT_ATOMS: atom_id res chain seq x y z
N MET A 1 34.95 -1.90 -0.17
CA MET A 1 33.64 -1.43 0.37
C MET A 1 32.87 -0.61 -0.67
N THR A 2 33.46 0.40 -1.36
CA THR A 2 32.80 1.25 -2.38
C THR A 2 32.21 0.45 -3.54
N PHE A 3 32.85 -0.67 -3.92
CA PHE A 3 32.31 -1.57 -4.95
C PHE A 3 30.94 -2.17 -4.55
N VAL A 4 30.79 -2.60 -3.29
CA VAL A 4 29.50 -3.14 -2.79
C VAL A 4 28.41 -2.07 -2.82
N VAL A 5 28.74 -0.83 -2.42
CA VAL A 5 27.81 0.30 -2.47
C VAL A 5 27.33 0.56 -3.90
N ARG A 6 28.27 0.60 -4.85
CA ARG A 6 27.93 0.80 -6.27
C ARG A 6 27.04 -0.31 -6.80
N ALA A 7 27.39 -1.58 -6.55
CA ALA A 7 26.61 -2.73 -7.00
C ALA A 7 25.16 -2.70 -6.44
N ALA A 8 24.98 -2.31 -5.18
CA ALA A 8 23.64 -2.18 -4.59
C ALA A 8 22.82 -1.06 -5.24
N LEU A 9 23.46 0.08 -5.56
CA LEU A 9 22.78 1.18 -6.27
C LEU A 9 22.44 0.81 -7.72
N ASP A 10 23.35 0.09 -8.41
CA ASP A 10 23.12 -0.37 -9.79
C ASP A 10 21.95 -1.38 -9.83
N GLU A 11 21.84 -2.28 -8.84
CA GLU A 11 20.70 -3.20 -8.71
C GLU A 11 19.39 -2.43 -8.49
N ALA A 12 19.38 -1.42 -7.62
CA ALA A 12 18.21 -0.58 -7.37
C ALA A 12 17.81 0.23 -8.61
N ALA A 13 18.78 0.79 -9.34
CA ALA A 13 18.54 1.51 -10.59
C ALA A 13 17.93 0.60 -11.66
N ALA A 14 18.48 -0.61 -11.83
CA ALA A 14 17.94 -1.59 -12.76
C ALA A 14 16.50 -2.04 -12.42
N ALA A 15 16.16 -2.15 -11.12
CA ALA A 15 14.80 -2.43 -10.69
C ALA A 15 13.84 -1.28 -11.03
N LEU A 16 14.26 -0.03 -10.81
CA LEU A 16 13.49 1.16 -11.15
C LEU A 16 13.29 1.28 -12.67
N ASP A 17 14.32 1.01 -13.48
CA ASP A 17 14.20 1.05 -14.94
C ASP A 17 13.22 0.01 -15.48
N ARG A 18 13.17 -1.19 -14.89
CA ARG A 18 12.14 -2.19 -15.22
C ARG A 18 10.73 -1.70 -14.89
N LEU A 19 10.53 -1.08 -13.72
CA LEU A 19 9.23 -0.51 -13.35
C LEU A 19 8.79 0.59 -14.34
N ARG A 20 9.72 1.48 -14.72
CA ARG A 20 9.46 2.56 -15.68
C ARG A 20 9.11 2.08 -17.08
N ALA A 21 9.57 0.90 -17.46
CA ALA A 21 9.32 0.29 -18.77
C ALA A 21 8.05 -0.58 -18.81
N ASP A 22 7.37 -0.76 -17.70
CA ASP A 22 6.15 -1.59 -17.58
C ASP A 22 4.89 -0.72 -17.63
N ASP A 23 4.41 -0.42 -18.83
CA ASP A 23 3.22 0.42 -19.05
C ASP A 23 1.97 -0.14 -18.35
N ALA A 24 1.84 -1.46 -18.22
CA ALA A 24 0.71 -2.07 -17.53
C ALA A 24 0.73 -1.76 -16.03
N THR A 25 1.89 -1.89 -15.39
CA THR A 25 2.05 -1.51 -13.98
C THR A 25 1.87 -0.01 -13.78
N LEU A 26 2.37 0.84 -14.69
CA LEU A 26 2.14 2.29 -14.62
C LEU A 26 0.65 2.64 -14.71
N ALA A 27 -0.10 1.96 -15.58
CA ALA A 27 -1.56 2.12 -15.67
C ALA A 27 -2.28 1.69 -14.37
N HIS A 28 -1.85 0.59 -13.73
CA HIS A 28 -2.41 0.16 -12.44
C HIS A 28 -2.13 1.18 -11.32
N ILE A 29 -0.94 1.78 -11.28
CA ILE A 29 -0.62 2.84 -10.33
C ILE A 29 -1.55 4.04 -10.53
N ALA A 30 -1.75 4.47 -11.78
CA ALA A 30 -2.66 5.58 -12.10
C ALA A 30 -4.10 5.27 -11.68
N GLN A 31 -4.61 4.08 -12.00
CA GLN A 31 -5.95 3.63 -11.59
C GLN A 31 -6.12 3.57 -10.07
N ALA A 32 -5.10 3.11 -9.34
CA ALA A 32 -5.14 3.07 -7.89
C ALA A 32 -5.18 4.48 -7.27
N GLY A 33 -4.44 5.44 -7.83
CA GLY A 33 -4.49 6.85 -7.43
C GLY A 33 -5.89 7.45 -7.63
N GLU A 34 -6.50 7.23 -8.78
CA GLU A 34 -7.88 7.69 -9.06
C GLU A 34 -8.90 7.03 -8.14
N LEU A 35 -8.76 5.73 -7.85
CA LEU A 35 -9.63 5.01 -6.93
C LEU A 35 -9.56 5.58 -5.51
N LEU A 36 -8.35 5.85 -5.01
CA LEU A 36 -8.13 6.48 -3.70
C LEU A 36 -8.74 7.89 -3.65
N ALA A 37 -8.49 8.70 -4.68
CA ALA A 37 -9.03 10.05 -4.76
C ALA A 37 -10.56 10.05 -4.79
N ALA A 38 -11.18 9.15 -5.56
CA ALA A 38 -12.62 9.00 -5.61
C ALA A 38 -13.22 8.58 -4.26
N ALA A 39 -12.55 7.65 -3.54
CA ALA A 39 -12.99 7.24 -2.21
C ALA A 39 -12.96 8.41 -1.22
N PHE A 40 -11.87 9.18 -1.16
CA PHE A 40 -11.79 10.36 -0.30
C PHE A 40 -12.82 11.45 -0.68
N ALA A 41 -13.02 11.70 -1.97
CA ALA A 41 -14.04 12.65 -2.45
C ALA A 41 -15.46 12.25 -2.03
N ALA A 42 -15.73 10.95 -1.91
CA ALA A 42 -17.00 10.40 -1.43
C ALA A 42 -17.10 10.33 0.11
N GLY A 43 -16.10 10.81 0.86
CA GLY A 43 -16.06 10.73 2.32
C GLY A 43 -15.64 9.37 2.88
N GLY A 44 -15.10 8.50 2.02
CA GLY A 44 -14.51 7.22 2.40
C GLY A 44 -13.13 7.38 3.05
N ARG A 45 -12.55 6.27 3.48
CA ARG A 45 -11.27 6.18 4.20
C ARG A 45 -10.33 5.24 3.49
N ALA A 46 -9.02 5.44 3.68
CA ALA A 46 -8.01 4.47 3.31
C ALA A 46 -7.46 3.76 4.55
N PHE A 47 -7.40 2.44 4.49
CA PHE A 47 -6.69 1.59 5.45
C PHE A 47 -5.44 1.05 4.77
N SER A 48 -4.36 0.86 5.54
CA SER A 48 -3.15 0.23 5.03
C SER A 48 -2.64 -0.82 6.00
N CYS A 49 -2.04 -1.89 5.48
CA CYS A 49 -1.44 -2.94 6.29
C CYS A 49 -0.29 -3.63 5.58
N GLY A 50 0.63 -4.20 6.35
CA GLY A 50 1.77 -4.97 5.90
C GLY A 50 2.59 -5.47 7.08
N ASN A 51 3.60 -6.29 6.84
CA ASN A 51 4.49 -6.81 7.87
C ASN A 51 5.89 -6.21 7.76
N GLY A 52 6.57 -6.00 8.88
CA GLY A 52 7.96 -5.52 8.91
C GLY A 52 8.13 -4.20 8.15
N GLY A 53 9.01 -4.16 7.13
CA GLY A 53 9.21 -2.99 6.28
C GLY A 53 7.95 -2.54 5.57
N SER A 54 7.11 -3.48 5.13
CA SER A 54 5.80 -3.16 4.54
C SER A 54 4.82 -2.55 5.54
N MET A 55 4.98 -2.77 6.86
CA MET A 55 4.22 -2.04 7.88
C MET A 55 4.73 -0.60 7.99
N CYS A 56 6.05 -0.38 7.90
CA CYS A 56 6.61 0.97 7.85
C CYS A 56 6.09 1.73 6.64
N ASP A 57 6.04 1.09 5.47
CA ASP A 57 5.44 1.66 4.25
C ASP A 57 3.95 1.98 4.43
N ALA A 58 3.19 1.09 5.09
CA ALA A 58 1.77 1.31 5.38
C ALA A 58 1.55 2.50 6.33
N MET A 59 2.41 2.65 7.35
CA MET A 59 2.38 3.79 8.27
C MET A 59 2.74 5.09 7.56
N HIS A 60 3.76 5.07 6.70
CA HIS A 60 4.18 6.22 5.89
C HIS A 60 3.05 6.70 4.98
N PHE A 61 2.40 5.78 4.26
CA PHE A 61 1.22 6.10 3.43
C PHE A 61 0.11 6.80 4.23
N ALA A 62 -0.22 6.28 5.41
CA ALA A 62 -1.30 6.81 6.21
C ALA A 62 -0.97 8.18 6.84
N GLU A 63 0.27 8.37 7.30
CA GLU A 63 0.68 9.62 7.94
C GLU A 63 0.79 10.77 6.94
N GLU A 64 1.32 10.54 5.73
CA GLU A 64 1.41 11.57 4.70
C GLU A 64 0.03 11.97 4.15
N LEU A 65 -0.94 11.06 4.08
CA LEU A 65 -2.32 11.37 3.70
C LEU A 65 -3.06 12.14 4.79
N SER A 66 -2.94 11.72 6.04
CA SER A 66 -3.65 12.36 7.16
C SER A 66 -2.98 13.65 7.64
N GLY A 67 -1.67 13.73 7.55
CA GLY A 67 -0.87 14.92 7.82
C GLY A 67 -0.68 15.78 6.57
N ARG A 68 0.56 15.85 6.08
CA ARG A 68 0.94 16.64 4.90
C ARG A 68 2.01 15.90 4.09
N TYR A 69 1.89 15.90 2.78
CA TYR A 69 2.91 15.36 1.87
C TYR A 69 3.87 16.46 1.38
N ARG A 70 3.44 17.33 0.45
CA ARG A 70 4.25 18.45 -0.07
C ARG A 70 3.79 19.77 0.51
N ASP A 71 2.73 20.34 -0.03
CA ASP A 71 2.17 21.61 0.43
C ASP A 71 0.96 21.37 1.33
N ASP A 72 0.55 22.42 2.07
CA ASP A 72 -0.56 22.32 3.00
C ASP A 72 -1.89 22.04 2.29
N ARG A 73 -2.69 21.19 2.90
CA ARG A 73 -4.06 20.85 2.47
C ARG A 73 -4.80 20.17 3.62
N PRO A 74 -6.13 20.06 3.55
CA PRO A 74 -6.88 19.25 4.52
C PRO A 74 -6.40 17.80 4.56
N GLY A 75 -6.30 17.21 5.75
CA GLY A 75 -5.93 15.80 5.92
C GLY A 75 -6.99 14.87 5.32
N TYR A 76 -6.56 13.81 4.66
CA TYR A 76 -7.44 12.73 4.19
C TYR A 76 -7.52 11.63 5.25
N ALA A 77 -8.68 10.99 5.37
CA ALA A 77 -8.95 9.96 6.38
C ALA A 77 -8.21 8.66 6.05
N ALA A 78 -6.95 8.57 6.42
CA ALA A 78 -6.12 7.39 6.22
C ALA A 78 -5.56 6.86 7.56
N VAL A 79 -5.49 5.53 7.71
CA VAL A 79 -4.97 4.88 8.92
C VAL A 79 -4.24 3.59 8.58
N ALA A 80 -3.07 3.39 9.16
CA ALA A 80 -2.36 2.11 9.12
C ALA A 80 -2.82 1.21 10.29
N VAL A 81 -3.00 -0.08 10.02
CA VAL A 81 -3.27 -1.06 11.08
C VAL A 81 -1.96 -1.43 11.76
N SER A 82 -1.51 -0.60 12.70
CA SER A 82 -0.18 -0.68 13.33
C SER A 82 -0.20 -0.45 14.85
N ASP A 83 -1.38 -0.29 15.47
CA ASP A 83 -1.46 -0.09 16.92
C ASP A 83 -0.93 -1.31 17.67
N PRO A 84 0.09 -1.16 18.54
CA PRO A 84 0.72 -2.29 19.22
C PRO A 84 -0.21 -2.99 20.21
N GLY A 85 -1.15 -2.26 20.84
CA GLY A 85 -2.15 -2.84 21.73
C GLY A 85 -3.09 -3.76 20.97
N HIS A 86 -3.62 -3.29 19.82
CA HIS A 86 -4.45 -4.10 18.94
C HIS A 86 -3.70 -5.32 18.39
N LEU A 87 -2.49 -5.14 17.88
CA LEU A 87 -1.71 -6.23 17.30
C LEU A 87 -1.36 -7.31 18.34
N SER A 88 -0.99 -6.90 19.57
CA SER A 88 -0.66 -7.85 20.64
C SER A 88 -1.90 -8.57 21.15
N CYS A 89 -3.01 -7.88 21.37
CA CYS A 89 -4.27 -8.46 21.81
C CYS A 89 -4.79 -9.48 20.79
N VAL A 90 -4.98 -9.06 19.55
CA VAL A 90 -5.51 -9.95 18.50
C VAL A 90 -4.54 -11.08 18.17
N GLY A 91 -3.23 -10.81 18.15
CA GLY A 91 -2.22 -11.84 17.95
C GLY A 91 -2.24 -12.93 19.03
N ASN A 92 -2.45 -12.54 20.28
CA ASN A 92 -2.57 -13.47 21.41
C ASN A 92 -3.87 -14.27 21.38
N ASP A 93 -5.01 -13.60 21.13
CA ASP A 93 -6.34 -14.19 21.34
C ASP A 93 -6.88 -14.93 20.10
N TYR A 94 -6.50 -14.48 18.90
CA TYR A 94 -7.04 -14.98 17.61
C TYR A 94 -5.98 -15.45 16.63
N GLY A 95 -4.70 -15.29 16.99
CA GLY A 95 -3.57 -15.60 16.14
C GLY A 95 -3.17 -14.45 15.20
N PHE A 96 -1.89 -14.42 14.84
CA PHE A 96 -1.29 -13.34 14.05
C PHE A 96 -1.91 -13.18 12.65
N GLU A 97 -2.55 -14.23 12.14
CA GLU A 97 -3.25 -14.18 10.85
C GLU A 97 -4.47 -13.24 10.87
N GLN A 98 -5.04 -12.96 12.05
CA GLN A 98 -6.26 -12.15 12.19
C GLN A 98 -6.00 -10.67 12.52
N VAL A 99 -4.74 -10.27 12.76
CA VAL A 99 -4.42 -8.93 13.30
C VAL A 99 -4.95 -7.79 12.41
N PHE A 100 -4.89 -7.91 11.10
CA PHE A 100 -5.39 -6.90 10.19
C PHE A 100 -6.90 -7.08 9.89
N ALA A 101 -7.32 -8.31 9.64
CA ALA A 101 -8.71 -8.61 9.30
C ALA A 101 -9.70 -8.19 10.39
N ARG A 102 -9.36 -8.43 11.68
CA ARG A 102 -10.23 -8.00 12.78
C ARG A 102 -10.34 -6.49 12.91
N TYR A 103 -9.26 -5.76 12.65
CA TYR A 103 -9.31 -4.31 12.63
C TYR A 103 -10.27 -3.80 11.54
N LEU A 104 -10.16 -4.35 10.33
CA LEU A 104 -11.03 -3.97 9.21
C LEU A 104 -12.50 -4.30 9.50
N ARG A 105 -12.81 -5.49 10.07
CA ARG A 105 -14.20 -5.83 10.44
C ARG A 105 -14.80 -4.90 11.49
N ALA A 106 -13.98 -4.29 12.35
CA ALA A 106 -14.43 -3.33 13.35
C ALA A 106 -14.63 -1.92 12.78
N HIS A 107 -13.83 -1.52 11.81
CA HIS A 107 -13.72 -0.14 11.36
C HIS A 107 -14.09 0.09 9.89
N GLY A 108 -13.89 -0.91 9.02
CA GLY A 108 -14.10 -0.81 7.57
C GLY A 108 -15.58 -0.71 7.19
N ARG A 109 -15.85 -0.02 6.08
CA ARG A 109 -17.19 0.17 5.52
C ARG A 109 -17.14 0.09 4.00
N ALA A 110 -18.28 -0.18 3.37
CA ALA A 110 -18.42 -0.09 1.93
C ALA A 110 -17.97 1.29 1.42
N GLY A 111 -17.18 1.31 0.35
CA GLY A 111 -16.60 2.52 -0.23
C GLY A 111 -15.25 2.94 0.36
N ASP A 112 -14.78 2.34 1.47
CA ASP A 112 -13.41 2.49 1.96
C ASP A 112 -12.43 1.72 1.05
N VAL A 113 -11.13 2.03 1.14
CA VAL A 113 -10.06 1.37 0.38
C VAL A 113 -9.05 0.73 1.33
N LEU A 114 -8.60 -0.49 1.01
CA LEU A 114 -7.46 -1.13 1.65
C LEU A 114 -6.24 -1.10 0.72
N LEU A 115 -5.13 -0.52 1.17
CA LEU A 115 -3.80 -0.74 0.59
C LEU A 115 -3.14 -1.92 1.32
N ALA A 116 -3.11 -3.07 0.68
CA ALA A 116 -2.56 -4.32 1.21
C ALA A 116 -1.15 -4.54 0.68
N ILE A 117 -0.13 -4.46 1.56
CA ILE A 117 1.29 -4.48 1.16
C ILE A 117 1.94 -5.81 1.57
N SER A 118 2.42 -6.56 0.57
CA SER A 118 3.16 -7.81 0.80
C SER A 118 4.13 -8.08 -0.35
N THR A 119 5.43 -8.02 -0.10
CA THR A 119 6.47 -8.27 -1.12
C THR A 119 6.34 -9.65 -1.76
N SER A 120 5.91 -10.67 -1.02
CA SER A 120 5.69 -12.03 -1.52
C SER A 120 4.30 -12.26 -2.10
N GLY A 121 3.31 -11.42 -1.77
CA GLY A 121 1.90 -11.63 -2.07
C GLY A 121 1.27 -12.85 -1.38
N ALA A 122 1.97 -13.46 -0.39
CA ALA A 122 1.57 -14.70 0.27
C ALA A 122 1.46 -14.58 1.81
N SER A 123 1.56 -13.37 2.36
CA SER A 123 1.43 -13.14 3.82
C SER A 123 -0.01 -13.39 4.26
N ARG A 124 -0.23 -14.42 5.10
CA ARG A 124 -1.57 -14.90 5.48
C ARG A 124 -2.44 -13.82 6.14
N ASN A 125 -1.86 -13.00 7.02
CA ASN A 125 -2.59 -11.91 7.66
C ASN A 125 -2.99 -10.79 6.67
N VAL A 126 -2.18 -10.51 5.64
CA VAL A 126 -2.51 -9.53 4.59
C VAL A 126 -3.57 -10.09 3.65
N ILE A 127 -3.50 -11.38 3.33
CA ILE A 127 -4.54 -12.10 2.56
C ILE A 127 -5.87 -12.08 3.33
N ALA A 128 -5.85 -12.40 4.63
CA ALA A 128 -7.05 -12.34 5.47
C ALA A 128 -7.64 -10.91 5.56
N ALA A 129 -6.79 -9.88 5.55
CA ALA A 129 -7.23 -8.49 5.47
C ALA A 129 -7.94 -8.19 4.14
N ALA A 130 -7.38 -8.63 3.00
CA ALA A 130 -8.00 -8.45 1.69
C ALA A 130 -9.36 -9.18 1.60
N GLN A 131 -9.45 -10.40 2.14
CA GLN A 131 -10.72 -11.12 2.23
C GLN A 131 -11.76 -10.37 3.07
N ALA A 132 -11.37 -9.88 4.25
CA ALA A 132 -12.25 -9.08 5.11
C ALA A 132 -12.69 -7.78 4.44
N ALA A 133 -11.80 -7.11 3.70
CA ALA A 133 -12.14 -5.92 2.93
C ALA A 133 -13.20 -6.22 1.86
N ASN A 134 -13.03 -7.32 1.10
CA ASN A 134 -14.01 -7.76 0.10
C ASN A 134 -15.39 -8.09 0.73
N GLU A 135 -15.40 -8.81 1.89
CA GLU A 135 -16.63 -9.08 2.65
C GLU A 135 -17.37 -7.80 3.07
N LEU A 136 -16.61 -6.73 3.36
CA LEU A 136 -17.13 -5.40 3.76
C LEU A 136 -17.46 -4.48 2.56
N GLN A 137 -17.32 -4.96 1.33
CA GLN A 137 -17.50 -4.16 0.11
C GLN A 137 -16.54 -2.95 0.04
N MET A 138 -15.37 -3.07 0.65
CA MET A 138 -14.25 -2.16 0.45
C MET A 138 -13.55 -2.47 -0.87
N ARG A 139 -12.80 -1.51 -1.40
CA ARG A 139 -11.92 -1.75 -2.55
C ARG A 139 -10.53 -2.16 -2.07
N VAL A 140 -9.88 -3.06 -2.79
CA VAL A 140 -8.57 -3.58 -2.42
C VAL A 140 -7.53 -3.21 -3.49
N VAL A 141 -6.50 -2.48 -3.07
CA VAL A 141 -5.28 -2.24 -3.86
C VAL A 141 -4.17 -3.10 -3.24
N ALA A 142 -3.66 -4.06 -3.99
CA ALA A 142 -2.51 -4.85 -3.58
C ALA A 142 -1.21 -4.22 -4.09
N LEU A 143 -0.22 -4.09 -3.23
CA LEU A 143 1.14 -3.68 -3.59
C LEU A 143 2.09 -4.85 -3.28
N THR A 144 2.63 -5.48 -4.33
CA THR A 144 3.36 -6.74 -4.23
C THR A 144 4.55 -6.80 -5.19
N GLY A 145 5.51 -7.67 -4.91
CA GLY A 145 6.67 -7.91 -5.77
C GLY A 145 6.49 -9.04 -6.77
N ARG A 146 5.32 -9.69 -6.79
CA ARG A 146 5.04 -10.84 -7.68
C ARG A 146 3.58 -10.85 -8.13
N GLY A 147 3.36 -11.11 -9.41
CA GLY A 147 2.04 -11.40 -9.96
C GLY A 147 1.59 -12.86 -9.71
N GLY A 148 0.31 -13.15 -9.94
CA GLY A 148 -0.25 -14.51 -9.80
C GLY A 148 -0.17 -15.02 -8.36
N THR A 149 -0.35 -14.15 -7.38
CA THR A 149 -0.31 -14.50 -5.96
C THR A 149 -1.72 -14.41 -5.35
N PRO A 150 -1.99 -15.15 -4.25
CA PRO A 150 -3.29 -15.09 -3.59
C PRO A 150 -3.74 -13.67 -3.22
N LEU A 151 -2.80 -12.77 -2.88
CA LEU A 151 -3.14 -11.38 -2.60
C LEU A 151 -3.53 -10.62 -3.88
N ALA A 152 -2.81 -10.83 -4.98
CA ALA A 152 -3.12 -10.19 -6.26
C ALA A 152 -4.49 -10.64 -6.80
N ASP A 153 -4.86 -11.91 -6.61
CA ASP A 153 -6.13 -12.49 -7.05
C ASP A 153 -7.34 -11.92 -6.28
N LEU A 154 -7.13 -11.42 -5.06
CA LEU A 154 -8.16 -10.80 -4.23
C LEU A 154 -8.33 -9.29 -4.46
N ALA A 155 -7.40 -8.68 -5.17
CA ALA A 155 -7.36 -7.22 -5.33
C ALA A 155 -8.18 -6.76 -6.54
N ASP A 156 -8.81 -5.59 -6.41
CA ASP A 156 -9.40 -4.86 -7.54
C ASP A 156 -8.31 -4.33 -8.47
N ILE A 157 -7.18 -3.91 -7.88
CA ILE A 157 -6.00 -3.43 -8.60
C ILE A 157 -4.76 -4.04 -7.93
N ALA A 158 -3.99 -4.80 -8.69
CA ALA A 158 -2.71 -5.36 -8.23
C ALA A 158 -1.55 -4.60 -8.89
N ILE A 159 -0.77 -3.88 -8.08
CA ILE A 159 0.46 -3.20 -8.49
C ILE A 159 1.63 -4.14 -8.20
N VAL A 160 2.28 -4.61 -9.25
CA VAL A 160 3.41 -5.56 -9.16
C VAL A 160 4.71 -4.83 -9.44
N THR A 161 5.52 -4.61 -8.41
CA THR A 161 6.83 -3.96 -8.60
C THR A 161 7.91 -4.99 -8.85
N PRO A 162 8.80 -4.78 -9.83
CA PRO A 162 9.91 -5.70 -10.07
C PRO A 162 10.89 -5.66 -8.90
N GLY A 163 11.42 -6.81 -8.52
CA GLY A 163 12.42 -6.91 -7.46
C GLY A 163 13.45 -7.97 -7.77
N GLY A 164 14.37 -8.17 -6.83
CA GLY A 164 15.36 -9.22 -6.84
C GLY A 164 14.94 -10.44 -6.01
N ARG A 165 15.95 -11.19 -5.56
CA ARG A 165 15.78 -12.36 -4.68
C ARG A 165 15.21 -11.96 -3.31
N TYR A 166 15.57 -10.77 -2.82
CA TYR A 166 15.26 -10.28 -1.49
C TYR A 166 14.17 -9.20 -1.53
N ALA A 167 13.56 -8.94 -0.38
CA ALA A 167 12.46 -7.99 -0.27
C ALA A 167 12.88 -6.52 -0.36
N ASP A 168 14.15 -6.20 -0.10
CA ASP A 168 14.68 -4.84 -0.03
C ASP A 168 14.41 -4.03 -1.32
N ARG A 169 14.75 -4.57 -2.50
CA ARG A 169 14.54 -3.90 -3.79
C ARG A 169 13.06 -3.73 -4.13
N VAL A 170 12.23 -4.68 -3.70
CA VAL A 170 10.77 -4.56 -3.82
C VAL A 170 10.26 -3.42 -2.94
N GLN A 171 10.68 -3.35 -1.67
CA GLN A 171 10.26 -2.32 -0.73
C GLN A 171 10.72 -0.91 -1.15
N GLU A 172 11.94 -0.77 -1.70
CA GLU A 172 12.40 0.50 -2.27
C GLU A 172 11.51 1.01 -3.41
N LEU A 173 10.90 0.12 -4.19
CA LEU A 173 9.92 0.49 -5.21
C LEU A 173 8.53 0.70 -4.61
N HIS A 174 8.15 -0.04 -3.56
CA HIS A 174 6.87 0.14 -2.88
C HIS A 174 6.75 1.56 -2.32
N ILE A 175 7.76 2.08 -1.64
CA ILE A 175 7.71 3.46 -1.13
C ILE A 175 7.65 4.50 -2.26
N LYS A 176 8.31 4.27 -3.41
CA LYS A 176 8.17 5.15 -4.58
C LYS A 176 6.74 5.14 -5.12
N VAL A 177 6.12 3.97 -5.23
CA VAL A 177 4.71 3.84 -5.65
C VAL A 177 3.79 4.55 -4.66
N ILE A 178 4.01 4.39 -3.37
CA ILE A 178 3.25 5.08 -2.31
C ILE A 178 3.29 6.60 -2.49
N HIS A 179 4.46 7.19 -2.66
CA HIS A 179 4.59 8.62 -2.94
C HIS A 179 3.84 9.04 -4.21
N ILE A 180 3.89 8.22 -5.28
CA ILE A 180 3.15 8.51 -6.51
C ILE A 180 1.63 8.45 -6.26
N LEU A 181 1.14 7.46 -5.51
CA LEU A 181 -0.28 7.36 -5.17
C LEU A 181 -0.77 8.59 -4.39
N ILE A 182 0.03 9.05 -3.42
CA ILE A 182 -0.28 10.26 -2.64
C ILE A 182 -0.29 11.49 -3.56
N GLU A 183 0.72 11.64 -4.42
CA GLU A 183 0.76 12.74 -5.40
C GLU A 183 -0.46 12.73 -6.33
N LEU A 184 -0.88 11.57 -6.83
CA LEU A 184 -2.07 11.45 -7.68
C LEU A 184 -3.35 11.87 -6.94
N VAL A 185 -3.50 11.45 -5.68
CA VAL A 185 -4.61 11.88 -4.82
C VAL A 185 -4.60 13.41 -4.66
N GLU A 186 -3.44 14.01 -4.33
CA GLU A 186 -3.32 15.45 -4.16
C GLU A 186 -3.57 16.23 -5.45
N ARG A 187 -3.05 15.78 -6.60
CA ARG A 187 -3.33 16.39 -7.91
C ARG A 187 -4.82 16.41 -8.22
N ARG A 188 -5.56 15.41 -7.77
CA ARG A 188 -7.00 15.31 -8.00
C ARG A 188 -7.82 16.15 -7.04
N LEU A 189 -7.45 16.20 -5.75
CA LEU A 189 -8.24 16.79 -4.68
C LEU A 189 -7.74 18.15 -4.20
N ALA A 190 -6.47 18.45 -4.42
CA ALA A 190 -5.81 19.73 -4.09
C ALA A 190 -4.99 20.24 -5.29
N PRO A 191 -5.60 20.42 -6.49
CA PRO A 191 -4.84 20.75 -7.72
C PRO A 191 -4.07 22.08 -7.63
N GLY A 192 -4.49 22.99 -6.74
CA GLY A 192 -3.78 24.25 -6.52
C GLY A 192 -2.34 24.10 -6.03
N ASN A 193 -2.01 22.97 -5.41
CA ASN A 193 -0.65 22.66 -4.95
C ASN A 193 0.27 22.20 -6.10
N TYR A 194 -0.26 22.05 -7.31
CA TYR A 194 0.47 21.53 -8.49
C TYR A 194 0.35 22.45 -9.71
N ALA A 195 -0.11 23.67 -9.52
CA ALA A 195 -0.29 24.68 -10.57
C ALA A 195 1.01 25.39 -10.94
#